data_159f5d62c396818af86fcaff18d28e8f
#
_entry.id   159f5d62c396818af86fcaff18d28e8f
#
_cell.length_a   1.000
_cell.length_b   1.000
_cell.length_c   1.000
_cell.angle_alpha   90.00
_cell.angle_beta   90.00
_cell.angle_gamma   90.00
#
_symmetry.space_group_name_H-M   'P 1'
#
loop_
_entity.id
_entity.type
_entity.pdbx_description
1 polymer ?
#
loop_
_entity_poly.entity_id
_entity_poly.type
_entity_poly.pdbx_seq_one_letter_code
_entity_poly.pdbx_strand_id
1 'polypeptide(L)'
;MSPAEKVVAGVDLGGTAINYTFLDERGLFLIAGLCEHPARSVEGPDICIGQIAEGLELACRTAGVDRRKLIAVGLDTPGPASADGVLSRRGSTNFVHSAWAGYDMRAGLESTLGLPVTYLNDGNAAALWGHVSLFGSENTSTSVSAIIGTGLGGGVITDGRVVSGRNGFGGELGHVLIPYAAIPGIEGLTPDCNCGRTGDLESLCSLTAIRRTLLPHFLAKRPDHPLAAVADIGEAAKKVRGMAEKGDVMCREIFRVQAHALGLFFDEMVNVFDPDALIVGGGAVETSEEFRDWFITEIRAGMPSQREEQADLPIHVMPSGDCAGARGAALDAARMVRERGL
;
A
#
# COMPACT_ATOMS: atom_id res chain seq x y z
N MET A 1 26.25 -1.42 21.74
CA MET A 1 25.26 -0.31 21.74
C MET A 1 24.43 -0.43 23.00
N SER A 2 24.14 0.67 23.73
CA SER A 2 23.19 0.61 24.84
C SER A 2 21.83 0.13 24.34
N PRO A 3 21.09 -0.68 25.14
CA PRO A 3 19.74 -1.09 24.79
C PRO A 3 18.84 0.16 24.68
N ALA A 4 17.94 0.16 23.70
CA ALA A 4 16.96 1.24 23.53
C ALA A 4 16.18 1.48 24.82
N GLU A 5 15.91 2.74 25.18
CA GLU A 5 15.14 3.09 26.39
C GLU A 5 13.65 3.18 26.06
N LYS A 6 13.28 3.67 24.89
CA LYS A 6 11.91 3.80 24.41
C LYS A 6 11.78 3.14 23.03
N VAL A 7 10.69 2.43 22.83
CA VAL A 7 10.40 1.74 21.57
C VAL A 7 8.92 1.97 21.22
N VAL A 8 8.62 2.10 19.94
CA VAL A 8 7.25 2.03 19.42
C VAL A 8 7.09 0.78 18.57
N ALA A 9 5.90 0.18 18.57
CA ALA A 9 5.58 -0.91 17.66
C ALA A 9 4.82 -0.40 16.44
N GLY A 10 5.03 -1.04 15.31
CA GLY A 10 4.15 -0.97 14.15
C GLY A 10 3.48 -2.32 13.94
N VAL A 11 2.19 -2.29 13.68
CA VAL A 11 1.31 -3.44 13.49
C VAL A 11 0.55 -3.25 12.20
N ASP A 12 0.79 -4.12 11.22
CA ASP A 12 0.05 -4.18 9.97
C ASP A 12 -0.93 -5.36 10.05
N LEU A 13 -2.21 -5.06 10.17
CA LEU A 13 -3.27 -6.05 10.23
C LEU A 13 -3.84 -6.32 8.84
N GLY A 14 -3.35 -7.35 8.19
CA GLY A 14 -3.96 -7.90 6.98
C GLY A 14 -5.18 -8.79 7.24
N GLY A 15 -5.78 -9.29 6.17
CA GLY A 15 -6.95 -10.19 6.28
C GLY A 15 -6.66 -11.54 6.94
N THR A 16 -5.46 -12.07 6.79
CA THR A 16 -5.04 -13.40 7.26
C THR A 16 -3.88 -13.39 8.24
N ALA A 17 -2.98 -12.44 8.12
CA ALA A 17 -1.78 -12.29 8.93
C ALA A 17 -1.65 -10.88 9.50
N ILE A 18 -0.92 -10.78 10.60
CA ILE A 18 -0.53 -9.53 11.26
C ILE A 18 0.99 -9.47 11.20
N ASN A 19 1.54 -8.38 10.70
CA ASN A 19 2.98 -8.13 10.69
C ASN A 19 3.37 -7.14 11.77
N TYR A 20 4.55 -7.36 12.36
CA TYR A 20 5.07 -6.53 13.45
C TYR A 20 6.45 -5.99 13.12
N THR A 21 6.69 -4.76 13.56
CA THR A 21 8.04 -4.19 13.63
C THR A 21 8.19 -3.34 14.89
N PHE A 22 9.42 -2.98 15.24
CA PHE A 22 9.72 -2.06 16.32
C PHE A 22 10.67 -0.98 15.82
N LEU A 23 10.43 0.24 16.24
CA LEU A 23 11.26 1.40 15.97
C LEU A 23 11.74 1.98 17.30
N ASP A 24 13.06 2.13 17.45
CA ASP A 24 13.65 2.72 18.66
C ASP A 24 13.73 4.26 18.56
N GLU A 25 14.08 4.91 19.67
CA GLU A 25 14.23 6.37 19.77
C GLU A 25 15.31 6.94 18.85
N ARG A 26 16.19 6.08 18.27
CA ARG A 26 17.25 6.47 17.33
C ARG A 26 16.78 6.35 15.88
N GLY A 27 15.55 5.94 15.65
CA GLY A 27 15.00 5.71 14.31
C GLY A 27 15.43 4.39 13.67
N LEU A 28 15.89 3.40 14.45
CA LEU A 28 16.31 2.10 13.95
C LEU A 28 15.19 1.07 14.07
N PHE A 29 14.87 0.40 12.97
CA PHE A 29 13.97 -0.75 13.00
C PHE A 29 14.70 -1.98 13.57
N LEU A 30 14.13 -2.58 14.60
CA LEU A 30 14.73 -3.69 15.34
C LEU A 30 14.41 -5.07 14.71
N ILE A 31 13.45 -5.13 13.78
CA ILE A 31 13.12 -6.31 12.98
C ILE A 31 13.42 -5.99 11.52
N ALA A 32 14.31 -6.77 10.92
CA ALA A 32 14.75 -6.55 9.53
C ALA A 32 13.75 -7.08 8.49
N GLY A 33 13.06 -8.19 8.77
CA GLY A 33 12.13 -8.87 7.87
C GLY A 33 10.74 -9.04 8.45
N LEU A 34 9.97 -9.97 7.89
CA LEU A 34 8.63 -10.29 8.36
C LEU A 34 8.65 -10.91 9.77
N CYS A 35 7.73 -10.46 10.60
CA CYS A 35 7.41 -11.08 11.90
C CYS A 35 5.89 -11.22 11.95
N GLU A 36 5.40 -12.40 11.57
CA GLU A 36 3.99 -12.65 11.31
C GLU A 36 3.30 -13.42 12.44
N HIS A 37 2.02 -13.12 12.62
CA HIS A 37 1.09 -13.85 13.48
C HIS A 37 -0.27 -13.97 12.79
N PRO A 38 -1.05 -15.07 12.99
CA PRO A 38 -2.38 -15.19 12.39
C PRO A 38 -3.35 -14.11 12.87
N ALA A 39 -4.07 -13.47 11.93
CA ALA A 39 -5.03 -12.40 12.25
C ALA A 39 -6.37 -12.93 12.80
N ARG A 40 -6.87 -14.05 12.28
CA ARG A 40 -8.17 -14.61 12.61
C ARG A 40 -9.33 -13.60 12.51
N SER A 41 -9.21 -12.64 11.62
CA SER A 41 -10.17 -11.53 11.46
C SER A 41 -11.59 -11.99 11.14
N VAL A 42 -11.73 -13.16 10.50
CA VAL A 42 -13.03 -13.77 10.19
C VAL A 42 -13.82 -14.21 11.43
N GLU A 43 -13.16 -14.35 12.58
CA GLU A 43 -13.76 -14.78 13.84
C GLU A 43 -14.26 -13.60 14.70
N GLY A 44 -14.05 -12.38 14.21
CA GLY A 44 -14.56 -11.15 14.83
C GLY A 44 -13.51 -10.34 15.60
N PRO A 45 -13.91 -9.13 16.05
CA PRO A 45 -12.97 -8.18 16.63
C PRO A 45 -12.27 -8.67 17.90
N ASP A 46 -12.99 -9.25 18.85
CA ASP A 46 -12.42 -9.65 20.14
C ASP A 46 -11.30 -10.69 19.97
N ILE A 47 -11.50 -11.64 19.07
CA ILE A 47 -10.49 -12.66 18.75
C ILE A 47 -9.30 -12.00 18.04
N CYS A 48 -9.55 -11.18 17.04
CA CYS A 48 -8.50 -10.54 16.27
C CYS A 48 -7.65 -9.58 17.12
N ILE A 49 -8.26 -8.75 17.95
CA ILE A 49 -7.55 -7.86 18.90
C ILE A 49 -6.71 -8.67 19.89
N GLY A 50 -7.23 -9.81 20.37
CA GLY A 50 -6.46 -10.76 21.19
C GLY A 50 -5.25 -11.32 20.44
N GLN A 51 -5.40 -11.65 19.15
CA GLN A 51 -4.28 -12.12 18.32
C GLN A 51 -3.22 -11.01 18.09
N ILE A 52 -3.65 -9.75 17.95
CA ILE A 52 -2.68 -8.63 17.87
C ILE A 52 -1.87 -8.56 19.16
N ALA A 53 -2.51 -8.65 20.34
CA ALA A 53 -1.80 -8.58 21.61
C ALA A 53 -0.85 -9.76 21.82
N GLU A 54 -1.29 -10.99 21.51
CA GLU A 54 -0.48 -12.20 21.61
C GLU A 54 0.74 -12.16 20.67
N GLY A 55 0.51 -11.78 19.40
CA GLY A 55 1.58 -11.65 18.41
C GLY A 55 2.58 -10.55 18.78
N LEU A 56 2.13 -9.44 19.37
CA LEU A 56 3.01 -8.37 19.85
C LEU A 56 3.94 -8.86 20.97
N GLU A 57 3.43 -9.65 21.91
CA GLU A 57 4.26 -10.26 22.95
C GLU A 57 5.29 -11.26 22.36
N LEU A 58 4.90 -12.04 21.35
CA LEU A 58 5.81 -12.92 20.63
C LEU A 58 6.88 -12.13 19.90
N ALA A 59 6.49 -11.07 19.18
CA ALA A 59 7.41 -10.18 18.45
C ALA A 59 8.41 -9.51 19.39
N CYS A 60 7.96 -9.03 20.57
CA CYS A 60 8.86 -8.51 21.62
C CYS A 60 9.93 -9.53 22.01
N ARG A 61 9.54 -10.77 22.28
CA ARG A 61 10.50 -11.83 22.62
C ARG A 61 11.49 -12.12 21.49
N THR A 62 10.98 -12.19 20.25
CA THR A 62 11.79 -12.46 19.04
C THR A 62 12.83 -11.35 18.79
N ALA A 63 12.43 -10.10 18.98
CA ALA A 63 13.29 -8.94 18.77
C ALA A 63 14.17 -8.60 20.00
N GLY A 64 14.00 -9.30 21.13
CA GLY A 64 14.70 -8.97 22.39
C GLY A 64 14.28 -7.62 22.98
N VAL A 65 13.06 -7.18 22.69
CA VAL A 65 12.48 -5.93 23.21
C VAL A 65 11.81 -6.18 24.55
N ASP A 66 12.22 -5.44 25.59
CA ASP A 66 11.51 -5.44 26.86
C ASP A 66 10.15 -4.75 26.70
N ARG A 67 9.06 -5.46 26.93
CA ARG A 67 7.69 -4.95 26.80
C ARG A 67 7.44 -3.66 27.58
N ARG A 68 8.13 -3.43 28.69
CA ARG A 68 8.02 -2.20 29.51
C ARG A 68 8.59 -0.96 28.82
N LYS A 69 9.41 -1.13 27.79
CA LYS A 69 9.97 -0.05 26.98
C LYS A 69 9.08 0.34 25.82
N LEU A 70 8.05 -0.46 25.53
CA LEU A 70 7.07 -0.15 24.52
C LEU A 70 6.11 0.93 25.02
N ILE A 71 6.13 2.10 24.37
CA ILE A 71 5.43 3.30 24.82
C ILE A 71 4.24 3.69 23.96
N ALA A 72 4.17 3.19 22.72
CA ALA A 72 3.05 3.42 21.81
C ALA A 72 3.01 2.34 20.72
N VAL A 73 1.87 2.23 20.05
CA VAL A 73 1.64 1.32 18.93
C VAL A 73 1.04 2.10 17.75
N GLY A 74 1.57 1.93 16.55
CA GLY A 74 0.91 2.29 15.32
C GLY A 74 0.20 1.07 14.76
N LEU A 75 -1.04 1.23 14.37
CA LEU A 75 -1.85 0.21 13.72
C LEU A 75 -2.19 0.67 12.32
N ASP A 76 -2.01 -0.19 11.32
CA ASP A 76 -2.64 -0.02 10.04
C ASP A 76 -3.51 -1.21 9.68
N THR A 77 -4.52 -0.95 8.85
CA THR A 77 -5.44 -1.99 8.36
C THR A 77 -5.94 -1.64 6.97
N PRO A 78 -6.34 -2.64 6.17
CA PRO A 78 -7.11 -2.36 4.97
C PRO A 78 -8.44 -1.71 5.33
N GLY A 79 -8.83 -0.74 4.49
CA GLY A 79 -10.07 0.02 4.65
C GLY A 79 -11.34 -0.75 4.28
N PRO A 80 -12.46 -0.04 4.27
CA PRO A 80 -12.60 1.37 4.62
C PRO A 80 -12.78 1.61 6.13
N ALA A 81 -12.08 2.59 6.69
CA ALA A 81 -12.19 3.04 8.07
C ALA A 81 -12.05 4.57 8.18
N SER A 82 -12.54 5.15 9.28
CA SER A 82 -12.35 6.57 9.56
C SER A 82 -10.90 6.87 9.97
N ALA A 83 -10.54 8.16 10.01
CA ALA A 83 -9.23 8.61 10.52
C ALA A 83 -8.94 8.15 11.96
N ASP A 84 -9.98 7.88 12.75
CA ASP A 84 -9.87 7.36 14.12
C ASP A 84 -9.82 5.83 14.19
N GLY A 85 -9.86 5.12 13.05
CA GLY A 85 -9.83 3.66 12.99
C GLY A 85 -11.19 2.98 13.19
N VAL A 86 -12.30 3.71 13.01
CA VAL A 86 -13.64 3.12 13.06
C VAL A 86 -13.98 2.51 11.71
N LEU A 87 -14.12 1.19 11.67
CA LEU A 87 -14.44 0.45 10.44
C LEU A 87 -15.82 0.83 9.90
N SER A 88 -15.88 0.99 8.58
CA SER A 88 -17.14 1.28 7.90
C SER A 88 -18.12 0.10 8.03
N ARG A 89 -19.42 0.41 8.05
CA ARG A 89 -20.47 -0.60 8.12
C ARG A 89 -20.67 -1.36 6.81
N ARG A 90 -20.05 -0.90 5.73
CA ARG A 90 -20.15 -1.48 4.38
C ARG A 90 -18.79 -1.40 3.67
N GLY A 91 -18.55 -2.34 2.77
CA GLY A 91 -17.42 -2.28 1.85
C GLY A 91 -16.13 -2.96 2.31
N SER A 92 -16.06 -3.47 3.54
CA SER A 92 -14.88 -4.23 3.96
C SER A 92 -14.90 -5.65 3.37
N THR A 93 -13.83 -6.03 2.69
CA THR A 93 -13.63 -7.38 2.16
C THR A 93 -12.86 -8.30 3.11
N ASN A 94 -12.10 -7.73 4.03
CA ASN A 94 -11.22 -8.47 4.95
C ASN A 94 -11.85 -8.68 6.33
N PHE A 95 -12.84 -7.87 6.69
CA PHE A 95 -13.52 -7.89 7.98
C PHE A 95 -14.98 -8.33 7.80
N VAL A 96 -15.19 -9.62 7.49
CA VAL A 96 -16.51 -10.15 7.10
C VAL A 96 -17.44 -10.45 8.26
N HIS A 97 -16.95 -10.60 9.49
CA HIS A 97 -17.76 -10.84 10.67
C HIS A 97 -18.61 -9.60 11.00
N SER A 98 -19.91 -9.79 11.31
CA SER A 98 -20.86 -8.69 11.48
C SER A 98 -20.48 -7.69 12.59
N ALA A 99 -19.76 -8.14 13.63
CA ALA A 99 -19.33 -7.29 14.73
C ALA A 99 -18.25 -6.25 14.33
N TRP A 100 -17.65 -6.39 13.14
CA TRP A 100 -16.73 -5.38 12.62
C TRP A 100 -17.40 -4.08 12.20
N ALA A 101 -18.70 -4.12 11.89
CA ALA A 101 -19.44 -2.96 11.40
C ALA A 101 -19.49 -1.83 12.43
N GLY A 102 -18.70 -0.79 12.23
CA GLY A 102 -18.59 0.34 13.17
C GLY A 102 -17.68 0.06 14.37
N TYR A 103 -16.88 -1.00 14.34
CA TYR A 103 -15.91 -1.29 15.40
C TYR A 103 -14.77 -0.28 15.38
N ASP A 104 -14.42 0.26 16.55
CA ASP A 104 -13.27 1.16 16.72
C ASP A 104 -12.02 0.32 17.02
N MET A 105 -11.23 0.07 15.97
CA MET A 105 -10.00 -0.72 16.01
C MET A 105 -8.96 -0.10 16.95
N ARG A 106 -8.78 1.21 16.85
CA ARG A 106 -7.82 1.95 17.67
C ARG A 106 -8.18 1.87 19.15
N ALA A 107 -9.42 2.21 19.51
CA ALA A 107 -9.86 2.18 20.90
C ALA A 107 -9.86 0.76 21.49
N GLY A 108 -10.26 -0.25 20.69
CA GLY A 108 -10.20 -1.64 21.11
C GLY A 108 -8.78 -2.09 21.44
N LEU A 109 -7.80 -1.72 20.60
CA LEU A 109 -6.40 -2.06 20.81
C LEU A 109 -5.79 -1.24 21.96
N GLU A 110 -6.10 0.06 22.09
CA GLU A 110 -5.69 0.89 23.23
C GLU A 110 -6.15 0.28 24.58
N SER A 111 -7.43 -0.14 24.63
CA SER A 111 -8.00 -0.76 25.83
C SER A 111 -7.31 -2.08 26.20
N THR A 112 -6.94 -2.88 25.19
CA THR A 112 -6.32 -4.19 25.41
C THR A 112 -4.86 -4.09 25.82
N LEU A 113 -4.10 -3.15 25.19
CA LEU A 113 -2.67 -3.03 25.42
C LEU A 113 -2.29 -2.07 26.57
N GLY A 114 -3.18 -1.16 26.93
CA GLY A 114 -2.92 -0.08 27.88
C GLY A 114 -1.88 0.94 27.37
N LEU A 115 -1.75 1.08 26.05
CA LEU A 115 -0.81 1.98 25.39
C LEU A 115 -1.54 2.88 24.39
N PRO A 116 -1.03 4.10 24.14
CA PRO A 116 -1.53 4.93 23.06
C PRO A 116 -1.41 4.23 21.70
N VAL A 117 -2.45 4.31 20.87
CA VAL A 117 -2.46 3.74 19.52
C VAL A 117 -2.71 4.83 18.49
N THR A 118 -1.93 4.87 17.42
CA THR A 118 -2.25 5.62 16.20
C THR A 118 -2.87 4.69 15.16
N TYR A 119 -3.59 5.24 14.20
CA TYR A 119 -4.24 4.46 13.15
C TYR A 119 -4.00 5.07 11.77
N LEU A 120 -3.69 4.22 10.81
CA LEU A 120 -3.61 4.55 9.38
C LEU A 120 -4.36 3.50 8.53
N ASN A 121 -4.75 3.89 7.32
CA ASN A 121 -5.04 2.92 6.27
C ASN A 121 -3.72 2.31 5.76
N ASP A 122 -3.73 1.04 5.33
CA ASP A 122 -2.55 0.29 4.85
C ASP A 122 -1.79 1.00 3.72
N GLY A 123 -2.52 1.57 2.74
CA GLY A 123 -1.92 2.36 1.65
C GLY A 123 -1.21 3.60 2.15
N ASN A 124 -1.80 4.32 3.10
CA ASN A 124 -1.22 5.50 3.72
C ASN A 124 0.01 5.15 4.59
N ALA A 125 -0.04 4.03 5.31
CA ALA A 125 1.11 3.55 6.08
C ALA A 125 2.28 3.19 5.16
N ALA A 126 2.04 2.43 4.10
CA ALA A 126 3.07 2.10 3.12
C ALA A 126 3.63 3.37 2.42
N ALA A 127 2.77 4.36 2.09
CA ALA A 127 3.22 5.63 1.53
C ALA A 127 4.12 6.41 2.48
N LEU A 128 3.79 6.44 3.78
CA LEU A 128 4.63 7.07 4.80
C LEU A 128 5.99 6.40 4.91
N TRP A 129 6.05 5.06 4.87
CA TRP A 129 7.32 4.34 4.82
C TRP A 129 8.14 4.69 3.57
N GLY A 130 7.52 4.70 2.38
CA GLY A 130 8.18 5.07 1.14
C GLY A 130 8.77 6.48 1.19
N HIS A 131 7.99 7.44 1.70
CA HIS A 131 8.41 8.82 1.86
C HIS A 131 9.61 8.96 2.83
N VAL A 132 9.49 8.38 4.04
CA VAL A 132 10.57 8.47 5.04
C VAL A 132 11.84 7.74 4.60
N SER A 133 11.71 6.65 3.84
CA SER A 133 12.86 5.94 3.26
C SER A 133 13.65 6.82 2.29
N LEU A 134 12.98 7.75 1.62
CA LEU A 134 13.58 8.63 0.62
C LEU A 134 14.12 9.93 1.24
N PHE A 135 13.33 10.58 2.09
CA PHE A 135 13.60 11.92 2.59
C PHE A 135 14.03 11.98 4.07
N GLY A 136 13.93 10.84 4.78
CA GLY A 136 14.10 10.82 6.23
C GLY A 136 12.82 11.21 6.98
N SER A 137 12.86 11.13 8.31
CA SER A 137 11.70 11.38 9.18
C SER A 137 11.46 12.87 9.50
N GLU A 138 12.44 13.72 9.25
CA GLU A 138 12.36 15.16 9.52
C GLU A 138 12.60 15.94 8.22
N ASN A 139 11.53 16.14 7.47
CA ASN A 139 11.56 16.83 6.19
C ASN A 139 10.23 17.56 5.93
N THR A 140 10.24 18.49 4.97
CA THR A 140 9.07 19.24 4.51
C THR A 140 8.66 18.87 3.09
N SER A 141 9.27 17.81 2.53
CA SER A 141 9.00 17.38 1.16
C SER A 141 7.59 16.82 1.00
N THR A 142 7.11 16.86 -0.23
CA THR A 142 5.84 16.27 -0.65
C THR A 142 6.10 15.06 -1.55
N SER A 143 5.42 13.95 -1.32
CA SER A 143 5.45 12.80 -2.22
C SER A 143 4.06 12.23 -2.47
N VAL A 144 3.89 11.64 -3.64
CA VAL A 144 2.70 10.85 -4.00
C VAL A 144 3.14 9.44 -4.27
N SER A 145 2.52 8.48 -3.58
CA SER A 145 2.86 7.06 -3.70
C SER A 145 1.71 6.25 -4.29
N ALA A 146 2.03 5.33 -5.21
CA ALA A 146 1.13 4.31 -5.73
C ALA A 146 1.71 2.91 -5.43
N ILE A 147 0.95 2.07 -4.74
CA ILE A 147 1.39 0.75 -4.28
C ILE A 147 0.50 -0.31 -4.94
N ILE A 148 1.10 -1.04 -5.89
CA ILE A 148 0.39 -1.96 -6.78
C ILE A 148 0.44 -3.37 -6.20
N GLY A 149 -0.67 -3.81 -5.66
CA GLY A 149 -0.86 -5.15 -5.09
C GLY A 149 -2.04 -5.90 -5.72
N THR A 150 -2.80 -6.61 -4.90
CA THR A 150 -4.09 -7.20 -5.29
C THR A 150 -5.06 -6.13 -5.77
N GLY A 151 -5.14 -4.99 -5.05
CA GLY A 151 -5.72 -3.72 -5.46
C GLY A 151 -4.62 -2.69 -5.70
N LEU A 152 -4.97 -1.40 -5.61
CA LEU A 152 -4.03 -0.31 -5.64
C LEU A 152 -4.24 0.60 -4.42
N GLY A 153 -3.29 0.57 -3.50
CA GLY A 153 -3.18 1.53 -2.41
C GLY A 153 -2.30 2.72 -2.78
N GLY A 154 -2.22 3.67 -1.87
CA GLY A 154 -1.33 4.81 -2.03
C GLY A 154 -1.50 5.83 -0.93
N GLY A 155 -0.84 6.96 -1.09
CA GLY A 155 -0.97 8.07 -0.16
C GLY A 155 -0.22 9.30 -0.64
N VAL A 156 -0.60 10.41 -0.07
CA VAL A 156 0.10 11.69 -0.24
C VAL A 156 0.70 12.08 1.10
N ILE A 157 1.98 12.37 1.09
CA ILE A 157 2.70 12.87 2.26
C ILE A 157 3.10 14.30 1.95
N THR A 158 2.81 15.23 2.87
CA THR A 158 3.28 16.61 2.81
C THR A 158 3.72 17.04 4.19
N ASP A 159 4.84 17.77 4.29
CA ASP A 159 5.47 18.13 5.57
C ASP A 159 5.67 16.93 6.52
N GLY A 160 6.04 15.76 5.97
CA GLY A 160 6.19 14.51 6.73
C GLY A 160 4.89 13.93 7.31
N ARG A 161 3.73 14.40 6.86
CA ARG A 161 2.41 14.00 7.35
C ARG A 161 1.55 13.40 6.25
N VAL A 162 0.84 12.35 6.61
CA VAL A 162 -0.18 11.75 5.73
C VAL A 162 -1.33 12.72 5.51
N VAL A 163 -1.73 12.94 4.27
CA VAL A 163 -2.95 13.66 3.91
C VAL A 163 -4.14 12.72 4.08
N SER A 164 -4.64 12.57 5.30
CA SER A 164 -5.77 11.68 5.62
C SER A 164 -7.15 12.30 5.36
N GLY A 165 -7.21 13.63 5.24
CA GLY A 165 -8.49 14.33 5.04
C GLY A 165 -9.41 14.30 6.27
N ARG A 166 -10.63 14.82 6.09
CA ARG A 166 -11.59 14.98 7.20
C ARG A 166 -12.05 13.65 7.82
N ASN A 167 -12.27 12.64 6.99
CA ASN A 167 -12.89 11.37 7.40
C ASN A 167 -11.93 10.18 7.34
N GLY A 168 -10.61 10.41 7.07
CA GLY A 168 -9.63 9.34 6.93
C GLY A 168 -9.53 8.71 5.55
N PHE A 169 -10.29 9.18 4.56
CA PHE A 169 -10.29 8.63 3.20
C PHE A 169 -9.36 9.40 2.24
N GLY A 170 -8.55 10.34 2.73
CA GLY A 170 -7.46 10.91 1.94
C GLY A 170 -6.44 9.83 1.64
N GLY A 171 -5.98 9.77 0.39
CA GLY A 171 -5.05 8.72 -0.04
C GLY A 171 -5.70 7.48 -0.69
N GLU A 172 -7.03 7.43 -0.83
CA GLU A 172 -7.73 6.42 -1.65
C GLU A 172 -7.47 6.64 -3.15
N LEU A 173 -6.18 6.67 -3.52
CA LEU A 173 -5.70 7.09 -4.84
C LEU A 173 -6.07 6.09 -5.95
N GLY A 174 -6.25 4.81 -5.60
CA GLY A 174 -6.72 3.79 -6.53
C GLY A 174 -8.08 4.10 -7.14
N HIS A 175 -8.89 4.91 -6.45
CA HIS A 175 -10.24 5.26 -6.91
C HIS A 175 -10.34 6.63 -7.59
N VAL A 176 -9.21 7.24 -7.96
CA VAL A 176 -9.17 8.43 -8.83
C VAL A 176 -9.50 8.00 -10.26
N LEU A 177 -10.46 8.68 -10.87
CA LEU A 177 -10.80 8.46 -12.28
C LEU A 177 -9.68 9.01 -13.17
N ILE A 178 -9.27 8.23 -14.17
CA ILE A 178 -8.25 8.62 -15.14
C ILE A 178 -8.83 8.63 -16.55
N PRO A 179 -8.28 9.41 -17.48
CA PRO A 179 -8.71 9.45 -18.88
C PRO A 179 -8.23 8.19 -19.64
N TYR A 180 -8.63 7.00 -19.18
CA TYR A 180 -8.14 5.71 -19.65
C TYR A 180 -8.36 5.48 -21.16
N ALA A 181 -9.33 6.13 -21.77
CA ALA A 181 -9.55 6.04 -23.23
C ALA A 181 -8.37 6.53 -24.07
N ALA A 182 -7.44 7.30 -23.47
CA ALA A 182 -6.20 7.73 -24.11
C ALA A 182 -5.10 6.63 -24.10
N ILE A 183 -5.29 5.53 -23.38
CA ILE A 183 -4.29 4.45 -23.30
C ILE A 183 -4.40 3.56 -24.53
N PRO A 184 -3.30 3.39 -25.33
CA PRO A 184 -3.33 2.51 -26.49
C PRO A 184 -3.53 1.03 -26.12
N GLY A 185 -4.22 0.30 -27.00
CA GLY A 185 -4.37 -1.16 -26.90
C GLY A 185 -5.58 -1.65 -26.11
N ILE A 186 -6.30 -0.74 -25.45
CA ILE A 186 -7.52 -1.05 -24.69
C ILE A 186 -8.77 -0.38 -25.26
N GLU A 187 -8.76 -0.07 -26.55
CA GLU A 187 -9.90 0.50 -27.24
C GLU A 187 -11.15 -0.36 -27.06
N GLY A 188 -12.26 0.26 -26.66
CA GLY A 188 -13.52 -0.42 -26.39
C GLY A 188 -13.61 -1.19 -25.07
N LEU A 189 -12.54 -1.17 -24.26
CA LEU A 189 -12.56 -1.76 -22.93
C LEU A 189 -13.32 -0.85 -21.94
N THR A 190 -14.11 -1.48 -21.07
CA THR A 190 -14.78 -0.80 -19.95
C THR A 190 -14.20 -1.36 -18.66
N PRO A 191 -13.22 -0.69 -18.04
CA PRO A 191 -12.54 -1.20 -16.84
C PRO A 191 -13.37 -0.89 -15.58
N ASP A 192 -14.10 -1.89 -15.09
CA ASP A 192 -14.94 -1.77 -13.90
C ASP A 192 -14.17 -2.08 -12.62
N CYS A 193 -14.36 -1.25 -11.60
CA CYS A 193 -13.81 -1.42 -10.25
C CYS A 193 -14.82 -2.06 -9.29
N ASN A 194 -14.31 -2.77 -8.29
CA ASN A 194 -15.12 -3.32 -7.19
C ASN A 194 -15.87 -2.24 -6.38
N CYS A 195 -15.40 -1.00 -6.38
CA CYS A 195 -16.06 0.13 -5.73
C CYS A 195 -17.31 0.61 -6.47
N GLY A 196 -17.61 0.06 -7.65
CA GLY A 196 -18.75 0.43 -8.51
C GLY A 196 -18.45 1.57 -9.51
N ARG A 197 -17.21 2.05 -9.58
CA ARG A 197 -16.76 3.02 -10.59
C ARG A 197 -16.22 2.33 -11.82
N THR A 198 -16.24 3.03 -12.94
CA THR A 198 -15.61 2.63 -14.20
C THR A 198 -14.47 3.59 -14.51
N GLY A 199 -13.29 3.07 -14.83
CA GLY A 199 -12.14 3.88 -15.25
C GLY A 199 -11.39 4.57 -14.13
N ASP A 200 -11.47 4.05 -12.90
CA ASP A 200 -10.54 4.45 -11.85
C ASP A 200 -9.18 3.73 -12.03
N LEU A 201 -8.16 4.24 -11.38
CA LEU A 201 -6.79 3.74 -11.53
C LEU A 201 -6.68 2.27 -11.16
N GLU A 202 -7.32 1.81 -10.07
CA GLU A 202 -7.28 0.41 -9.62
C GLU A 202 -7.85 -0.55 -10.65
N SER A 203 -8.88 -0.13 -11.42
CA SER A 203 -9.53 -0.94 -12.43
C SER A 203 -8.60 -1.32 -13.60
N LEU A 204 -7.45 -0.64 -13.72
CA LEU A 204 -6.38 -0.92 -14.70
C LEU A 204 -5.06 -1.29 -14.03
N CYS A 205 -4.76 -0.77 -12.82
CA CYS A 205 -3.47 -0.89 -12.16
C CYS A 205 -3.55 -1.75 -10.89
N SER A 206 -3.83 -3.05 -11.05
CA SER A 206 -3.84 -4.02 -9.94
C SER A 206 -3.74 -5.45 -10.48
N LEU A 207 -3.42 -6.43 -9.63
CA LEU A 207 -3.52 -7.83 -10.00
C LEU A 207 -4.99 -8.22 -10.31
N THR A 208 -5.94 -7.64 -9.60
CA THR A 208 -7.37 -7.82 -9.88
C THR A 208 -7.72 -7.32 -11.29
N ALA A 209 -7.18 -6.17 -11.70
CA ALA A 209 -7.34 -5.63 -13.04
C ALA A 209 -6.73 -6.55 -14.10
N ILE A 210 -5.53 -7.09 -13.88
CA ILE A 210 -4.94 -8.10 -14.77
C ILE A 210 -5.90 -9.28 -14.93
N ARG A 211 -6.37 -9.85 -13.82
CA ARG A 211 -7.21 -11.05 -13.82
C ARG A 211 -8.57 -10.83 -14.48
N ARG A 212 -9.26 -9.72 -14.17
CA ARG A 212 -10.65 -9.51 -14.55
C ARG A 212 -10.82 -8.81 -15.89
N THR A 213 -9.86 -7.97 -16.25
CA THR A 213 -10.02 -6.97 -17.31
C THR A 213 -8.97 -7.14 -18.40
N LEU A 214 -7.69 -6.98 -18.06
CA LEU A 214 -6.63 -6.87 -19.06
C LEU A 214 -6.30 -8.23 -19.69
N LEU A 215 -6.04 -9.27 -18.88
CA LEU A 215 -5.67 -10.58 -19.43
C LEU A 215 -6.76 -11.17 -20.32
N PRO A 216 -8.06 -11.19 -19.95
CA PRO A 216 -9.13 -11.62 -20.85
C PRO A 216 -9.19 -10.82 -22.15
N HIS A 217 -9.04 -9.48 -22.09
CA HIS A 217 -9.03 -8.62 -23.28
C HIS A 217 -7.90 -8.96 -24.25
N PHE A 218 -6.68 -9.15 -23.74
CA PHE A 218 -5.53 -9.48 -24.58
C PHE A 218 -5.55 -10.90 -25.09
N LEU A 219 -6.04 -11.87 -24.31
CA LEU A 219 -6.23 -13.26 -24.76
C LEU A 219 -7.28 -13.39 -25.87
N ALA A 220 -8.34 -12.59 -25.82
CA ALA A 220 -9.34 -12.57 -26.90
C ALA A 220 -8.71 -12.15 -28.25
N LYS A 221 -7.68 -11.29 -28.24
CA LYS A 221 -6.91 -10.89 -29.42
C LYS A 221 -5.79 -11.89 -29.80
N ARG A 222 -5.40 -12.79 -28.86
CA ARG A 222 -4.30 -13.76 -29.01
C ARG A 222 -4.69 -15.13 -28.44
N PRO A 223 -5.64 -15.84 -29.07
CA PRO A 223 -6.16 -17.12 -28.57
C PRO A 223 -5.09 -18.23 -28.51
N ASP A 224 -4.03 -18.14 -29.30
CA ASP A 224 -2.93 -19.13 -29.34
C ASP A 224 -1.86 -18.86 -28.26
N HIS A 225 -2.00 -17.83 -27.43
CA HIS A 225 -1.04 -17.54 -26.39
C HIS A 225 -1.05 -18.64 -25.30
N PRO A 226 0.12 -19.06 -24.74
CA PRO A 226 0.19 -20.14 -23.74
C PRO A 226 -0.72 -19.95 -22.52
N LEU A 227 -0.97 -18.70 -22.10
CA LEU A 227 -1.87 -18.40 -20.99
C LEU A 227 -3.35 -18.69 -21.31
N ALA A 228 -3.75 -18.76 -22.60
CA ALA A 228 -5.11 -19.15 -22.98
C ALA A 228 -5.41 -20.61 -22.66
N ALA A 229 -4.39 -21.46 -22.58
CA ALA A 229 -4.53 -22.87 -22.20
C ALA A 229 -4.62 -23.11 -20.68
N VAL A 230 -4.41 -22.07 -19.85
CA VAL A 230 -4.52 -22.18 -18.38
C VAL A 230 -5.99 -22.10 -17.99
N ALA A 231 -6.53 -23.17 -17.42
CA ALA A 231 -7.96 -23.28 -17.13
C ALA A 231 -8.48 -22.22 -16.12
N ASP A 232 -7.67 -21.88 -15.12
CA ASP A 232 -8.02 -20.84 -14.13
C ASP A 232 -7.37 -19.51 -14.50
N ILE A 233 -8.18 -18.51 -14.75
CA ILE A 233 -7.72 -17.16 -15.14
C ILE A 233 -6.92 -16.47 -14.02
N GLY A 234 -7.18 -16.79 -12.74
CA GLY A 234 -6.41 -16.29 -11.62
C GLY A 234 -4.98 -16.85 -11.60
N GLU A 235 -4.85 -18.14 -11.88
CA GLU A 235 -3.53 -18.78 -12.02
C GLU A 235 -2.78 -18.30 -13.28
N ALA A 236 -3.51 -18.02 -14.37
CA ALA A 236 -2.92 -17.39 -15.54
C ALA A 236 -2.41 -15.97 -15.21
N ALA A 237 -3.20 -15.16 -14.50
CA ALA A 237 -2.85 -13.79 -14.11
C ALA A 237 -1.58 -13.71 -13.24
N LYS A 238 -1.38 -14.67 -12.33
CA LYS A 238 -0.15 -14.76 -11.51
C LYS A 238 1.12 -14.98 -12.33
N LYS A 239 1.00 -15.56 -13.53
CA LYS A 239 2.13 -15.85 -14.44
C LYS A 239 2.50 -14.65 -15.31
N VAL A 240 1.60 -13.67 -15.49
CA VAL A 240 1.76 -12.54 -16.41
C VAL A 240 3.05 -11.77 -16.11
N ARG A 241 3.33 -11.44 -14.83
CA ARG A 241 4.56 -10.74 -14.44
C ARG A 241 5.83 -11.50 -14.84
N GLY A 242 5.96 -12.76 -14.43
CA GLY A 242 7.15 -13.55 -14.74
C GLY A 242 7.35 -13.83 -16.25
N MET A 243 6.27 -13.79 -17.05
CA MET A 243 6.37 -13.86 -18.52
C MET A 243 6.79 -12.51 -19.11
N ALA A 244 6.26 -11.40 -18.59
CA ALA A 244 6.63 -10.06 -19.01
C ALA A 244 8.13 -9.77 -18.75
N GLU A 245 8.65 -10.18 -17.58
CA GLU A 245 10.08 -10.12 -17.25
C GLU A 245 10.95 -10.87 -18.27
N LYS A 246 10.47 -12.02 -18.74
CA LYS A 246 11.16 -12.84 -19.76
C LYS A 246 10.96 -12.32 -21.19
N GLY A 247 10.31 -11.20 -21.38
CA GLY A 247 10.15 -10.54 -22.67
C GLY A 247 8.92 -10.97 -23.46
N ASP A 248 7.95 -11.68 -22.86
CA ASP A 248 6.70 -11.99 -23.53
C ASP A 248 5.95 -10.71 -23.93
N VAL A 249 5.66 -10.62 -25.23
CA VAL A 249 5.12 -9.39 -25.84
C VAL A 249 3.75 -9.03 -25.29
N MET A 250 2.82 -10.01 -25.19
CA MET A 250 1.46 -9.76 -24.69
C MET A 250 1.48 -9.36 -23.21
N CYS A 251 2.29 -10.05 -22.40
CA CYS A 251 2.40 -9.73 -20.99
C CYS A 251 3.05 -8.36 -20.76
N ARG A 252 4.02 -7.95 -21.59
CA ARG A 252 4.58 -6.59 -21.56
C ARG A 252 3.56 -5.54 -21.99
N GLU A 253 2.68 -5.82 -22.95
CA GLU A 253 1.59 -4.90 -23.31
C GLU A 253 0.61 -4.70 -22.14
N ILE A 254 0.30 -5.74 -21.37
CA ILE A 254 -0.53 -5.62 -20.16
C ILE A 254 0.14 -4.67 -19.16
N PHE A 255 1.43 -4.84 -18.89
CA PHE A 255 2.16 -3.95 -17.98
C PHE A 255 2.34 -2.54 -18.55
N ARG A 256 2.43 -2.38 -19.86
CA ARG A 256 2.43 -1.03 -20.50
C ARG A 256 1.12 -0.30 -20.28
N VAL A 257 -0.02 -0.98 -20.35
CA VAL A 257 -1.31 -0.38 -20.00
C VAL A 257 -1.32 0.08 -18.53
N GLN A 258 -0.82 -0.74 -17.60
CA GLN A 258 -0.70 -0.36 -16.19
C GLN A 258 0.24 0.85 -16.00
N ALA A 259 1.38 0.85 -16.67
CA ALA A 259 2.34 1.95 -16.61
C ALA A 259 1.75 3.26 -17.14
N HIS A 260 1.07 3.22 -18.29
CA HIS A 260 0.43 4.42 -18.85
C HIS A 260 -0.74 4.91 -17.98
N ALA A 261 -1.50 3.99 -17.35
CA ALA A 261 -2.55 4.37 -16.40
C ALA A 261 -1.95 5.10 -15.18
N LEU A 262 -0.82 4.60 -14.65
CA LEU A 262 -0.07 5.29 -13.60
C LEU A 262 0.48 6.64 -14.07
N GLY A 263 0.99 6.72 -15.30
CA GLY A 263 1.48 7.97 -15.87
C GLY A 263 0.40 9.04 -15.92
N LEU A 264 -0.79 8.71 -16.42
CA LEU A 264 -1.94 9.61 -16.42
C LEU A 264 -2.32 10.06 -15.02
N PHE A 265 -2.36 9.13 -14.07
CA PHE A 265 -2.64 9.43 -12.66
C PHE A 265 -1.58 10.36 -12.05
N PHE A 266 -0.31 10.06 -12.23
CA PHE A 266 0.78 10.88 -11.70
C PHE A 266 0.79 12.28 -12.29
N ASP A 267 0.47 12.42 -13.57
CA ASP A 267 0.32 13.72 -14.22
C ASP A 267 -0.74 14.61 -13.53
N GLU A 268 -1.89 14.01 -13.17
CA GLU A 268 -2.93 14.71 -12.40
C GLU A 268 -2.42 15.09 -11.00
N MET A 269 -1.69 14.17 -10.33
CA MET A 269 -1.17 14.43 -9.00
C MET A 269 -0.07 15.49 -8.97
N VAL A 270 0.75 15.56 -10.01
CA VAL A 270 1.73 16.64 -10.21
C VAL A 270 1.04 17.99 -10.29
N ASN A 271 -0.07 18.08 -11.02
CA ASN A 271 -0.84 19.31 -11.12
C ASN A 271 -1.55 19.72 -9.82
N VAL A 272 -1.84 18.76 -8.93
CA VAL A 272 -2.58 19.02 -7.68
C VAL A 272 -1.63 19.33 -6.52
N PHE A 273 -0.50 18.63 -6.43
CA PHE A 273 0.38 18.66 -5.24
C PHE A 273 1.75 19.25 -5.52
N ASP A 274 2.19 19.34 -6.77
CA ASP A 274 3.55 19.75 -7.15
C ASP A 274 4.63 19.05 -6.27
N PRO A 275 4.69 17.71 -6.28
CA PRO A 275 5.47 16.95 -5.33
C PRO A 275 6.97 16.96 -5.65
N ASP A 276 7.81 16.75 -4.63
CA ASP A 276 9.25 16.54 -4.78
C ASP A 276 9.60 15.17 -5.38
N ALA A 277 8.72 14.18 -5.21
CA ALA A 277 8.89 12.85 -5.79
C ALA A 277 7.57 12.09 -5.97
N LEU A 278 7.56 11.23 -6.98
CA LEU A 278 6.59 10.16 -7.17
C LEU A 278 7.20 8.84 -6.71
N ILE A 279 6.43 7.99 -6.04
CA ILE A 279 6.91 6.72 -5.49
C ILE A 279 6.03 5.59 -5.99
N VAL A 280 6.63 4.53 -6.52
CA VAL A 280 5.94 3.32 -6.95
C VAL A 280 6.38 2.16 -6.08
N GLY A 281 5.43 1.43 -5.51
CA GLY A 281 5.67 0.27 -4.66
C GLY A 281 4.84 -0.95 -5.04
N GLY A 282 5.07 -2.03 -4.32
CA GLY A 282 4.33 -3.27 -4.43
C GLY A 282 4.83 -4.21 -5.52
N GLY A 283 4.11 -5.32 -5.69
CA GLY A 283 4.56 -6.44 -6.49
C GLY A 283 4.85 -6.15 -7.97
N ALA A 284 4.33 -5.06 -8.53
CA ALA A 284 4.64 -4.68 -9.92
C ALA A 284 6.10 -4.23 -10.12
N VAL A 285 6.75 -3.72 -9.06
CA VAL A 285 8.14 -3.23 -9.08
C VAL A 285 9.12 -4.13 -8.29
N GLU A 286 8.62 -5.14 -7.59
CA GLU A 286 9.42 -6.20 -6.95
C GLU A 286 9.84 -7.27 -7.98
N THR A 287 10.65 -6.85 -8.92
CA THR A 287 11.01 -7.57 -10.14
C THR A 287 12.50 -7.41 -10.43
N SER A 288 12.98 -7.96 -11.56
CA SER A 288 14.33 -7.69 -12.03
C SER A 288 14.54 -6.19 -12.29
N GLU A 289 15.76 -5.72 -12.09
CA GLU A 289 16.13 -4.31 -12.32
C GLU A 289 15.79 -3.86 -13.74
N GLU A 290 16.10 -4.67 -14.75
CA GLU A 290 15.80 -4.38 -16.15
C GLU A 290 14.30 -4.18 -16.39
N PHE A 291 13.46 -5.05 -15.86
CA PHE A 291 12.00 -4.93 -16.04
C PHE A 291 11.44 -3.72 -15.29
N ARG A 292 11.91 -3.48 -14.08
CA ARG A 292 11.54 -2.34 -13.26
C ARG A 292 11.87 -1.01 -13.94
N ASP A 293 13.09 -0.87 -14.46
CA ASP A 293 13.54 0.35 -15.15
C ASP A 293 12.73 0.60 -16.43
N TRP A 294 12.43 -0.48 -17.18
CA TRP A 294 11.50 -0.41 -18.30
C TRP A 294 10.11 0.05 -17.86
N PHE A 295 9.57 -0.50 -16.78
CA PHE A 295 8.23 -0.14 -16.29
C PHE A 295 8.16 1.33 -15.85
N ILE A 296 9.18 1.83 -15.14
CA ILE A 296 9.30 3.26 -14.78
C ILE A 296 9.39 4.15 -16.03
N THR A 297 10.13 3.72 -17.04
CA THR A 297 10.22 4.43 -18.34
C THR A 297 8.84 4.53 -19.02
N GLU A 298 8.07 3.45 -19.00
CA GLU A 298 6.71 3.43 -19.57
C GLU A 298 5.74 4.29 -18.73
N ILE A 299 5.89 4.35 -17.40
CA ILE A 299 5.11 5.28 -16.57
C ILE A 299 5.35 6.72 -17.02
N ARG A 300 6.61 7.11 -17.18
CA ARG A 300 6.97 8.46 -17.64
C ARG A 300 6.44 8.76 -19.04
N ALA A 301 6.49 7.79 -19.93
CA ALA A 301 5.91 7.92 -21.28
C ALA A 301 4.39 8.10 -21.26
N GLY A 302 3.72 7.64 -20.21
CA GLY A 302 2.28 7.82 -19.99
C GLY A 302 1.88 9.16 -19.38
N MET A 303 2.85 10.04 -19.01
CA MET A 303 2.59 11.38 -18.46
C MET A 303 2.52 12.41 -19.63
N PRO A 304 1.32 12.91 -19.95
CA PRO A 304 1.14 13.76 -21.14
C PRO A 304 1.63 15.21 -20.96
N SER A 305 1.50 15.78 -19.77
CA SER A 305 1.95 17.14 -19.50
C SER A 305 3.36 17.15 -18.95
N GLN A 306 4.18 18.02 -19.55
CA GLN A 306 5.54 18.21 -19.05
C GLN A 306 5.81 19.71 -19.05
N ARG A 307 5.60 20.31 -17.89
CA ARG A 307 6.13 21.64 -17.65
C ARG A 307 7.64 21.55 -17.51
N GLU A 308 8.35 22.55 -17.98
CA GLU A 308 9.83 22.56 -17.94
C GLU A 308 10.35 22.33 -16.50
N GLU A 309 9.71 22.95 -15.51
CA GLU A 309 10.06 22.84 -14.09
C GLU A 309 9.77 21.47 -13.49
N GLN A 310 8.94 20.66 -14.12
CA GLN A 310 8.50 19.35 -13.65
C GLN A 310 9.04 18.20 -14.53
N ALA A 311 9.79 18.51 -15.57
CA ALA A 311 10.29 17.52 -16.52
C ALA A 311 11.20 16.46 -15.87
N ASP A 312 11.99 16.88 -14.87
CA ASP A 312 12.95 16.03 -14.14
C ASP A 312 12.39 15.47 -12.82
N LEU A 313 11.08 15.60 -12.57
CA LEU A 313 10.48 15.07 -11.35
C LEU A 313 10.79 13.56 -11.19
N PRO A 314 11.46 13.15 -10.09
CA PRO A 314 11.89 11.77 -9.97
C PRO A 314 10.72 10.81 -9.68
N ILE A 315 10.79 9.63 -10.29
CA ILE A 315 9.94 8.48 -9.96
C ILE A 315 10.82 7.45 -9.24
N HIS A 316 10.59 7.26 -7.96
CA HIS A 316 11.35 6.32 -7.13
C HIS A 316 10.62 5.00 -6.94
N VAL A 317 11.39 3.95 -6.78
CA VAL A 317 10.86 2.65 -6.36
C VAL A 317 10.95 2.55 -4.84
N MET A 318 9.84 2.21 -4.21
CA MET A 318 9.81 1.99 -2.77
C MET A 318 10.70 0.80 -2.40
N PRO A 319 11.49 0.87 -1.32
CA PRO A 319 12.18 -0.31 -0.81
C PRO A 319 11.21 -1.44 -0.51
N SER A 320 11.66 -2.71 -0.60
CA SER A 320 10.84 -3.92 -0.47
C SER A 320 9.61 -3.78 0.42
N GLY A 321 8.42 -4.13 -0.12
CA GLY A 321 7.12 -3.79 0.44
C GLY A 321 6.63 -4.67 1.59
N ASP A 322 7.25 -5.83 1.86
CA ASP A 322 6.74 -6.83 2.80
C ASP A 322 6.50 -6.32 4.24
N CYS A 323 7.22 -5.27 4.66
CA CYS A 323 7.07 -4.65 5.98
C CYS A 323 6.60 -3.18 5.90
N ALA A 324 6.16 -2.71 4.74
CA ALA A 324 5.90 -1.29 4.49
C ALA A 324 4.78 -0.74 5.40
N GLY A 325 3.68 -1.48 5.54
CA GLY A 325 2.57 -1.13 6.43
C GLY A 325 3.02 -0.99 7.87
N ALA A 326 3.57 -2.06 8.45
CA ALA A 326 4.05 -2.04 9.83
C ALA A 326 5.10 -0.95 10.10
N ARG A 327 6.03 -0.71 9.15
CA ARG A 327 7.03 0.37 9.28
C ARG A 327 6.40 1.75 9.24
N GLY A 328 5.47 1.97 8.32
CA GLY A 328 4.73 3.23 8.25
C GLY A 328 3.90 3.50 9.51
N ALA A 329 3.22 2.48 10.02
CA ALA A 329 2.48 2.57 11.28
C ALA A 329 3.41 2.90 12.46
N ALA A 330 4.60 2.26 12.56
CA ALA A 330 5.59 2.59 13.60
C ALA A 330 6.08 4.05 13.49
N LEU A 331 6.30 4.54 12.27
CA LEU A 331 6.72 5.94 12.04
C LEU A 331 5.63 6.93 12.48
N ASP A 332 4.36 6.63 12.23
CA ASP A 332 3.24 7.46 12.68
C ASP A 332 3.13 7.48 14.22
N ALA A 333 3.28 6.32 14.87
CA ALA A 333 3.34 6.24 16.33
C ALA A 333 4.53 7.02 16.90
N ALA A 334 5.71 6.91 16.29
CA ALA A 334 6.89 7.67 16.72
C ALA A 334 6.69 9.20 16.57
N ARG A 335 6.02 9.62 15.51
CA ARG A 335 5.63 11.03 15.33
C ARG A 335 4.70 11.49 16.46
N MET A 336 3.64 10.72 16.75
CA MET A 336 2.71 11.02 17.85
C MET A 336 3.43 11.12 19.20
N VAL A 337 4.37 10.20 19.48
CA VAL A 337 5.19 10.23 20.71
C VAL A 337 5.99 11.53 20.81
N ARG A 338 6.66 11.96 19.73
CA ARG A 338 7.41 13.23 19.70
C ARG A 338 6.48 14.43 19.93
N GLU A 339 5.33 14.49 19.26
CA GLU A 339 4.38 15.60 19.38
C GLU A 339 3.77 15.71 20.79
N ARG A 340 3.59 14.59 21.49
CA ARG A 340 3.05 14.56 22.87
C ARG A 340 4.12 14.65 23.95
N GLY A 341 5.40 14.56 23.60
CA GLY A 341 6.51 14.56 24.56
C GLY A 341 6.55 13.32 25.46
N LEU A 342 6.14 12.15 24.97
CA LEU A 342 6.08 10.88 25.70
C LEU A 342 7.42 10.14 25.75
#